data_4066bce85bb81ad6904a8f1e3e0d6e78
#
_entry.id   4066bce85bb81ad6904a8f1e3e0d6e78
#
_cell.length_a   1.000
_cell.length_b   1.000
_cell.length_c   1.000
_cell.angle_alpha   90.00
_cell.angle_beta   90.00
_cell.angle_gamma   90.00
#
_symmetry.space_group_name_H-M   'P 1'
#
loop_
_entity.id
_entity.type
_entity.pdbx_description
1 polymer ?
#
loop_
_entity_poly.entity_id
_entity_poly.type
_entity_poly.pdbx_seq_one_letter_code
_entity_poly.pdbx_strand_id
1 'polypeptide(L)'
;MLDENKYNSLDLLKNTLPFSNNTLDLLENTLPLPDNTLPDNILPDNTLPDNILPDNTLPDNTLPDNILPDNTLPDNTLPDNTLPDNTLPDNILPEDNITCLCFSGGGVKGISFIGVLEKLIEYKKIELNKIEMYVGTSAGSIISFLLNLDFTIEEIKEFIITFNFSKLNEEPDCVNLLEKFGINNGDKIKLLFIKFLELKFNVKDITFKELFNKTQKKLLIIGTNLTKSQEELFSVDTTPDMSVIMAIRISISIPIIFTPVVYNNSVYVDGALVNNFPINYCPINRTFGIYIKNCNNNLEINSMQSFILMCLNITADTITEKYLNPEYKNIIKIINPKPELQQFELTLEYKKSLIELGYISVANYFELF
;
A
#
# COMPACT_ATOMS: atom_id res chain seq x y z
N MET A 1 30.42 16.12 31.64
CA MET A 1 30.77 16.90 30.44
C MET A 1 30.65 15.94 29.29
N LEU A 2 29.48 15.85 28.71
CA LEU A 2 29.20 15.07 27.49
C LEU A 2 29.32 16.00 26.32
N ASP A 3 30.04 15.54 25.34
CA ASP A 3 30.58 16.24 24.19
C ASP A 3 29.46 16.83 23.28
N GLU A 4 29.30 18.15 23.26
CA GLU A 4 28.32 18.92 22.48
C GLU A 4 28.70 19.07 20.99
N ASN A 5 29.74 18.39 20.51
CA ASN A 5 30.27 18.56 19.15
C ASN A 5 29.74 17.57 18.12
N LYS A 6 28.65 16.83 18.39
CA LYS A 6 28.10 15.85 17.47
C LYS A 6 26.95 16.35 16.58
N TYR A 7 26.56 17.62 16.73
CA TYR A 7 25.38 18.20 15.99
C TYR A 7 25.74 19.13 14.83
N ASN A 8 27.03 19.31 14.51
CA ASN A 8 27.44 20.15 13.37
C ASN A 8 27.58 19.40 12.03
N SER A 9 27.19 18.13 11.95
CA SER A 9 27.16 17.41 10.67
C SER A 9 25.89 17.67 9.81
N LEU A 10 24.88 18.30 10.40
CA LEU A 10 23.64 18.67 9.68
C LEU A 10 23.85 19.81 8.65
N ASP A 11 24.78 20.72 8.90
CA ASP A 11 25.06 21.84 7.98
C ASP A 11 25.95 21.43 6.79
N LEU A 12 26.69 20.33 6.89
CA LEU A 12 27.44 19.77 5.74
C LEU A 12 26.52 18.95 4.82
N LEU A 13 25.43 18.38 5.33
CA LEU A 13 24.47 17.59 4.55
C LEU A 13 23.51 18.45 3.72
N LYS A 14 23.29 19.71 4.12
CA LYS A 14 22.39 20.66 3.40
C LYS A 14 22.83 21.01 1.99
N ASN A 15 24.09 20.77 1.62
CA ASN A 15 24.64 21.15 0.31
C ASN A 15 24.89 19.98 -0.66
N THR A 16 24.54 18.73 -0.30
CA THR A 16 24.85 17.54 -1.11
C THR A 16 23.65 16.64 -1.41
N LEU A 17 22.49 16.93 -0.86
CA LEU A 17 21.29 16.14 -1.10
C LEU A 17 20.39 16.77 -2.18
N PRO A 18 19.71 15.97 -3.02
CA PRO A 18 18.84 16.46 -4.09
C PRO A 18 17.61 17.24 -3.58
N PHE A 19 17.27 17.12 -2.30
CA PHE A 19 16.32 18.00 -1.61
C PHE A 19 17.06 19.14 -0.92
N SER A 20 17.61 20.08 -1.69
CA SER A 20 18.03 21.35 -1.11
C SER A 20 16.84 22.06 -0.43
N ASN A 21 17.09 22.93 0.55
CA ASN A 21 16.03 23.74 1.18
C ASN A 21 15.13 24.42 0.13
N ASN A 22 15.69 24.81 -1.05
CA ASN A 22 14.93 25.33 -2.19
C ASN A 22 13.96 24.30 -2.80
N THR A 23 14.25 23.00 -2.75
CA THR A 23 13.40 21.95 -3.33
C THR A 23 12.25 21.59 -2.41
N LEU A 24 12.49 21.56 -1.10
CA LEU A 24 11.44 21.41 -0.08
C LEU A 24 10.56 22.66 -0.04
N ASP A 25 11.15 23.86 -0.13
CA ASP A 25 10.41 25.12 -0.25
C ASP A 25 9.60 25.18 -1.55
N LEU A 26 10.10 24.63 -2.66
CA LEU A 26 9.37 24.49 -3.92
C LEU A 26 8.21 23.50 -3.81
N LEU A 27 8.42 22.33 -3.16
CA LEU A 27 7.35 21.36 -2.87
C LEU A 27 6.31 21.96 -1.91
N GLU A 28 6.74 22.76 -0.95
CA GLU A 28 5.89 23.36 0.06
C GLU A 28 5.14 24.62 -0.43
N ASN A 29 5.80 25.47 -1.25
CA ASN A 29 5.27 26.77 -1.66
C ASN A 29 4.51 26.77 -3.00
N THR A 30 4.54 25.68 -3.77
CA THR A 30 3.85 25.58 -5.07
C THR A 30 2.53 24.79 -5.06
N LEU A 31 2.01 24.45 -3.88
CA LEU A 31 0.63 23.96 -3.78
C LEU A 31 -0.29 25.20 -3.88
N PRO A 32 -1.00 25.41 -5.01
CA PRO A 32 -1.84 26.61 -5.17
C PRO A 32 -2.99 26.61 -4.18
N LEU A 33 -3.34 27.79 -3.69
CA LEU A 33 -4.66 28.05 -3.11
C LEU A 33 -5.70 27.81 -4.21
N PRO A 34 -6.88 27.25 -3.90
CA PRO A 34 -7.89 26.92 -4.89
C PRO A 34 -8.38 28.19 -5.57
N ASP A 35 -8.15 28.31 -6.88
CA ASP A 35 -8.80 29.30 -7.72
C ASP A 35 -10.18 28.74 -8.12
N ASN A 36 -11.24 29.37 -7.64
CA ASN A 36 -12.64 28.96 -7.82
C ASN A 36 -13.16 29.32 -9.21
N THR A 37 -12.64 28.71 -10.27
CA THR A 37 -13.26 28.78 -11.58
C THR A 37 -13.31 27.39 -12.23
N LEU A 38 -14.43 26.70 -12.03
CA LEU A 38 -14.76 25.49 -12.79
C LEU A 38 -15.54 25.88 -14.04
N PRO A 39 -15.27 25.28 -15.21
CA PRO A 39 -16.17 25.37 -16.36
C PRO A 39 -17.41 24.50 -16.13
N ASP A 40 -18.58 25.04 -16.49
CA ASP A 40 -19.88 24.37 -16.43
C ASP A 40 -19.91 23.09 -17.25
N ASN A 41 -19.93 21.93 -16.58
CA ASN A 41 -20.21 20.65 -17.24
C ASN A 41 -21.72 20.38 -17.18
N ILE A 42 -22.35 20.47 -18.34
CA ILE A 42 -23.74 20.07 -18.57
C ILE A 42 -23.83 18.55 -18.41
N LEU A 43 -24.54 18.09 -17.38
CA LEU A 43 -24.89 16.68 -17.20
C LEU A 43 -26.01 16.28 -18.17
N PRO A 44 -25.97 15.10 -18.80
CA PRO A 44 -27.10 14.59 -19.58
C PRO A 44 -28.22 14.12 -18.63
N ASP A 45 -29.44 14.41 -19.06
CA ASP A 45 -30.71 14.12 -18.38
C ASP A 45 -30.92 12.60 -18.22
N ASN A 46 -30.93 12.11 -16.98
CA ASN A 46 -31.18 10.71 -16.65
C ASN A 46 -32.66 10.48 -16.34
N THR A 47 -33.44 10.12 -17.36
CA THR A 47 -34.73 9.50 -17.15
C THR A 47 -34.56 7.99 -16.92
N LEU A 48 -34.85 7.54 -15.69
CA LEU A 48 -34.88 6.11 -15.33
C LEU A 48 -36.13 5.44 -15.94
N PRO A 49 -36.01 4.24 -16.50
CA PRO A 49 -37.16 3.46 -16.91
C PRO A 49 -37.85 2.80 -15.71
N ASP A 50 -39.19 2.73 -15.78
CA ASP A 50 -40.06 2.14 -14.75
C ASP A 50 -39.73 0.66 -14.46
N ASN A 51 -39.49 0.34 -13.17
CA ASN A 51 -39.26 -1.02 -12.69
C ASN A 51 -40.55 -1.81 -12.62
N ILE A 52 -40.65 -2.86 -13.44
CA ILE A 52 -41.62 -3.94 -13.24
C ILE A 52 -40.93 -5.02 -12.40
N LEU A 53 -41.38 -5.20 -11.16
CA LEU A 53 -40.93 -6.29 -10.27
C LEU A 53 -41.57 -7.62 -10.70
N PRO A 54 -40.83 -8.72 -10.82
CA PRO A 54 -41.38 -10.03 -11.01
C PRO A 54 -41.85 -10.64 -9.63
N ASP A 55 -42.94 -11.34 -9.71
CA ASP A 55 -43.65 -12.01 -8.61
C ASP A 55 -42.80 -13.10 -7.94
N ASN A 56 -42.60 -13.02 -6.61
CA ASN A 56 -41.84 -13.99 -5.82
C ASN A 56 -42.73 -15.16 -5.43
N THR A 57 -42.58 -16.29 -6.09
CA THR A 57 -43.03 -17.59 -5.56
C THR A 57 -41.83 -18.37 -5.03
N LEU A 58 -41.77 -18.58 -3.71
CA LEU A 58 -40.77 -19.42 -3.06
C LEU A 58 -41.05 -20.91 -3.33
N PRO A 59 -40.03 -21.72 -3.64
CA PRO A 59 -40.17 -23.15 -3.69
C PRO A 59 -40.12 -23.81 -2.29
N ASP A 60 -40.92 -24.83 -2.11
CA ASP A 60 -41.12 -25.63 -0.89
C ASP A 60 -39.82 -26.35 -0.45
N ASN A 61 -39.41 -26.15 0.82
CA ASN A 61 -38.26 -26.80 1.43
C ASN A 61 -38.65 -28.17 1.99
N THR A 62 -38.31 -29.25 1.30
CA THR A 62 -38.21 -30.58 1.89
C THR A 62 -36.77 -30.95 2.15
N LEU A 63 -36.38 -31.08 3.41
CA LEU A 63 -35.08 -31.56 3.84
C LEU A 63 -34.99 -33.09 3.69
N PRO A 64 -33.88 -33.64 3.17
CA PRO A 64 -33.68 -35.09 3.21
C PRO A 64 -33.12 -35.54 4.57
N ASP A 65 -33.57 -36.75 5.00
CA ASP A 65 -33.23 -37.41 6.26
C ASP A 65 -31.74 -37.69 6.41
N ASN A 66 -31.18 -37.31 7.59
CA ASN A 66 -29.80 -37.57 8.00
C ASN A 66 -29.61 -39.05 8.33
N ILE A 67 -28.81 -39.74 7.53
CA ILE A 67 -28.23 -41.04 7.91
C ILE A 67 -26.79 -40.77 8.39
N LEU A 68 -26.55 -40.95 9.70
CA LEU A 68 -25.22 -40.89 10.30
C LEU A 68 -24.44 -42.18 9.99
N PRO A 69 -23.19 -42.14 9.56
CA PRO A 69 -22.38 -43.35 9.48
C PRO A 69 -21.77 -43.71 10.83
N ASP A 70 -21.69 -44.99 11.06
CA ASP A 70 -21.26 -45.68 12.28
C ASP A 70 -19.78 -45.41 12.59
N ASN A 71 -19.48 -44.97 13.85
CA ASN A 71 -18.14 -44.71 14.34
C ASN A 71 -17.45 -46.00 14.78
N THR A 72 -16.60 -46.57 13.95
CA THR A 72 -15.59 -47.52 14.40
C THR A 72 -14.21 -46.83 14.43
N LEU A 73 -13.70 -46.66 15.67
CA LEU A 73 -12.33 -46.15 15.93
C LEU A 73 -11.29 -47.19 15.53
N PRO A 74 -10.24 -46.85 14.80
CA PRO A 74 -9.12 -47.77 14.62
C PRO A 74 -8.18 -47.78 15.83
N ASP A 75 -7.60 -48.93 16.08
CA ASP A 75 -6.75 -49.31 17.20
C ASP A 75 -5.46 -48.45 17.25
N ASN A 76 -5.15 -47.90 18.44
CA ASN A 76 -3.94 -47.14 18.72
C ASN A 76 -2.71 -48.06 18.84
N THR A 77 -1.92 -48.15 17.80
CA THR A 77 -0.53 -48.59 17.92
C THR A 77 0.38 -47.36 17.77
N LEU A 78 1.01 -46.96 18.87
CA LEU A 78 2.04 -45.88 18.90
C LEU A 78 3.26 -46.32 18.10
N PRO A 79 3.76 -45.55 17.16
CA PRO A 79 5.05 -45.79 16.56
C PRO A 79 6.19 -45.37 17.49
N ASP A 80 7.26 -46.17 17.46
CA ASP A 80 8.49 -46.05 18.23
C ASP A 80 9.14 -44.66 18.09
N ASN A 81 9.47 -44.04 19.25
CA ASN A 81 10.18 -42.76 19.34
C ASN A 81 11.66 -42.93 18.89
N THR A 82 11.95 -42.78 17.63
CA THR A 82 13.29 -42.40 17.17
C THR A 82 13.27 -40.91 16.88
N LEU A 83 13.93 -40.12 17.72
CA LEU A 83 14.17 -38.70 17.49
C LEU A 83 14.89 -38.53 16.13
N PRO A 84 14.37 -37.73 15.20
CA PRO A 84 15.13 -37.42 14.01
C PRO A 84 16.32 -36.55 14.38
N ASP A 85 17.48 -36.93 13.82
CA ASP A 85 18.73 -36.21 13.87
C ASP A 85 18.52 -34.72 13.59
N ASN A 86 18.95 -33.83 14.52
CA ASN A 86 18.88 -32.37 14.38
C ASN A 86 19.86 -31.90 13.28
N THR A 87 19.55 -32.18 12.06
CA THR A 87 20.08 -31.42 10.93
C THR A 87 19.08 -30.29 10.69
N LEU A 88 19.44 -29.07 11.09
CA LEU A 88 18.76 -27.84 10.71
C LEU A 88 18.54 -27.88 9.19
N PRO A 89 17.33 -27.63 8.68
CA PRO A 89 17.17 -27.56 7.24
C PRO A 89 17.97 -26.36 6.72
N ASP A 90 18.95 -26.64 5.87
CA ASP A 90 19.67 -25.68 5.02
C ASP A 90 18.68 -25.05 4.00
N ASN A 91 17.65 -24.36 4.49
CA ASN A 91 16.70 -23.57 3.69
C ASN A 91 17.01 -22.08 3.76
N ILE A 92 18.29 -21.72 3.82
CA ILE A 92 18.73 -20.39 3.42
C ILE A 92 18.80 -20.44 1.90
N LEU A 93 17.77 -19.90 1.25
CA LEU A 93 17.83 -19.63 -0.20
C LEU A 93 19.13 -18.87 -0.47
N PRO A 94 19.82 -19.14 -1.61
CA PRO A 94 20.99 -18.39 -1.97
C PRO A 94 20.65 -16.91 -1.93
N GLU A 95 21.35 -16.15 -1.10
CA GLU A 95 21.13 -14.74 -0.74
C GLU A 95 21.22 -13.79 -1.95
N ASP A 96 21.50 -14.30 -3.16
CA ASP A 96 21.99 -13.52 -4.29
C ASP A 96 20.94 -13.18 -5.35
N ASN A 97 19.63 -13.40 -5.12
CA ASN A 97 18.71 -13.31 -6.26
C ASN A 97 17.35 -12.66 -6.01
N ILE A 98 17.24 -11.75 -5.05
CA ILE A 98 16.01 -10.95 -4.88
C ILE A 98 15.97 -9.87 -5.96
N THR A 99 14.95 -9.93 -6.82
CA THR A 99 14.74 -8.99 -7.92
C THR A 99 13.33 -8.35 -7.89
N CYS A 100 12.51 -8.73 -6.91
CA CYS A 100 11.17 -8.20 -6.75
C CYS A 100 10.91 -7.76 -5.31
N LEU A 101 10.32 -6.58 -5.14
CA LEU A 101 9.80 -6.09 -3.87
C LEU A 101 8.30 -5.90 -3.98
N CYS A 102 7.56 -6.47 -3.00
CA CYS A 102 6.12 -6.37 -2.92
C CYS A 102 5.68 -5.73 -1.61
N PHE A 103 4.83 -4.69 -1.70
CA PHE A 103 4.37 -3.91 -0.55
C PHE A 103 2.84 -3.93 -0.45
N SER A 104 2.33 -4.19 0.73
CA SER A 104 0.89 -4.09 0.98
C SER A 104 0.42 -2.64 1.08
N GLY A 105 -0.89 -2.44 1.04
CA GLY A 105 -1.51 -1.24 1.57
C GLY A 105 -1.31 -1.10 3.08
N GLY A 106 -1.60 0.09 3.60
CA GLY A 106 -1.44 0.34 5.04
C GLY A 106 -1.64 1.81 5.42
N GLY A 107 -2.02 2.68 4.49
CA GLY A 107 -2.17 4.12 4.73
C GLY A 107 -0.87 4.73 5.27
N VAL A 108 -0.97 5.58 6.28
CA VAL A 108 0.19 6.25 6.90
C VAL A 108 1.19 5.28 7.54
N LYS A 109 0.75 4.07 7.88
CA LYS A 109 1.63 3.01 8.42
C LYS A 109 2.66 2.52 7.40
N GLY A 110 2.45 2.78 6.11
CA GLY A 110 3.44 2.53 5.05
C GLY A 110 4.79 3.23 5.27
N ILE A 111 4.87 4.23 6.15
CA ILE A 111 6.14 4.84 6.60
C ILE A 111 7.08 3.78 7.20
N SER A 112 6.54 2.72 7.81
CA SER A 112 7.34 1.63 8.36
C SER A 112 8.11 0.82 7.32
N PHE A 113 7.70 0.85 6.04
CA PHE A 113 8.44 0.22 4.96
C PHE A 113 9.87 0.77 4.84
N ILE A 114 10.09 2.04 5.17
CA ILE A 114 11.42 2.66 5.16
C ILE A 114 12.36 1.97 6.14
N GLY A 115 11.90 1.74 7.37
CA GLY A 115 12.70 1.02 8.37
C GLY A 115 13.01 -0.41 7.94
N VAL A 116 12.05 -1.11 7.33
CA VAL A 116 12.28 -2.45 6.78
C VAL A 116 13.35 -2.42 5.70
N LEU A 117 13.25 -1.50 4.73
CA LEU A 117 14.20 -1.42 3.61
C LEU A 117 15.61 -1.06 4.09
N GLU A 118 15.77 -0.10 5.00
CA GLU A 118 17.06 0.25 5.59
C GLU A 118 17.73 -0.97 6.24
N LYS A 119 16.98 -1.75 7.05
CA LYS A 119 17.51 -2.95 7.71
C LYS A 119 17.81 -4.09 6.75
N LEU A 120 16.98 -4.31 5.74
CA LEU A 120 17.25 -5.32 4.71
C LEU A 120 18.53 -5.00 3.92
N ILE A 121 18.79 -3.73 3.63
CA ILE A 121 20.03 -3.27 2.97
C ILE A 121 21.21 -3.43 3.92
N GLU A 122 21.09 -2.99 5.18
CA GLU A 122 22.13 -3.14 6.22
C GLU A 122 22.54 -4.61 6.40
N TYR A 123 21.56 -5.52 6.43
CA TYR A 123 21.79 -6.96 6.53
C TYR A 123 22.17 -7.62 5.21
N LYS A 124 22.34 -6.83 4.12
CA LYS A 124 22.70 -7.30 2.78
C LYS A 124 21.72 -8.34 2.21
N LYS A 125 20.45 -8.25 2.60
CA LYS A 125 19.41 -9.16 2.11
C LYS A 125 18.78 -8.69 0.80
N ILE A 126 18.89 -7.39 0.48
CA ILE A 126 18.49 -6.81 -0.80
C ILE A 126 19.54 -5.81 -1.31
N GLU A 127 19.62 -5.68 -2.62
CA GLU A 127 20.36 -4.64 -3.32
C GLU A 127 19.40 -3.94 -4.30
N LEU A 128 19.10 -2.66 -4.06
CA LEU A 128 18.08 -1.93 -4.84
C LEU A 128 18.41 -1.84 -6.34
N ASN A 129 19.68 -1.85 -6.70
CA ASN A 129 20.15 -1.87 -8.09
C ASN A 129 19.88 -3.20 -8.81
N LYS A 130 19.60 -4.28 -8.08
CA LYS A 130 19.23 -5.59 -8.63
C LYS A 130 17.71 -5.78 -8.73
N ILE A 131 16.91 -4.84 -8.20
CA ILE A 131 15.46 -4.96 -8.25
C ILE A 131 14.95 -4.59 -9.65
N GLU A 132 14.27 -5.54 -10.27
CA GLU A 132 13.68 -5.45 -11.61
C GLU A 132 12.16 -5.16 -11.56
N MET A 133 11.53 -5.39 -10.40
CA MET A 133 10.07 -5.27 -10.25
C MET A 133 9.69 -4.71 -8.88
N TYR A 134 8.80 -3.75 -8.89
CA TYR A 134 8.14 -3.20 -7.72
C TYR A 134 6.63 -3.40 -7.82
N VAL A 135 6.02 -3.94 -6.79
CA VAL A 135 4.59 -4.27 -6.75
C VAL A 135 3.97 -3.68 -5.51
N GLY A 136 2.83 -3.01 -5.63
CA GLY A 136 2.21 -2.41 -4.47
C GLY A 136 0.74 -2.06 -4.60
N THR A 137 0.07 -2.02 -3.45
CA THR A 137 -1.30 -1.55 -3.29
C THR A 137 -1.32 -0.35 -2.35
N SER A 138 -2.10 0.68 -2.64
CA SER A 138 -2.29 1.84 -1.76
C SER A 138 -0.96 2.47 -1.33
N ALA A 139 -0.65 2.57 -0.05
CA ALA A 139 0.65 3.05 0.44
C ALA A 139 1.83 2.29 -0.17
N GLY A 140 1.68 0.98 -0.43
CA GLY A 140 2.66 0.17 -1.14
C GLY A 140 2.89 0.61 -2.59
N SER A 141 1.86 1.13 -3.27
CA SER A 141 2.03 1.68 -4.62
C SER A 141 2.87 2.95 -4.62
N ILE A 142 2.76 3.78 -3.58
CA ILE A 142 3.56 5.00 -3.42
C ILE A 142 5.04 4.66 -3.23
N ILE A 143 5.38 3.76 -2.31
CA ILE A 143 6.78 3.37 -2.08
C ILE A 143 7.36 2.67 -3.30
N SER A 144 6.59 1.79 -3.97
CA SER A 144 6.97 1.13 -5.22
C SER A 144 7.29 2.13 -6.32
N PHE A 145 6.47 3.18 -6.45
CA PHE A 145 6.71 4.25 -7.42
C PHE A 145 7.98 5.04 -7.13
N LEU A 146 8.18 5.47 -5.88
CA LEU A 146 9.39 6.23 -5.51
C LEU A 146 10.67 5.43 -5.75
N LEU A 147 10.68 4.15 -5.39
CA LEU A 147 11.81 3.25 -5.64
C LEU A 147 12.03 2.99 -7.14
N ASN A 148 10.95 2.91 -7.92
CA ASN A 148 11.04 2.76 -9.38
C ASN A 148 11.64 4.02 -10.05
N LEU A 149 11.40 5.21 -9.47
CA LEU A 149 12.03 6.47 -9.89
C LEU A 149 13.50 6.61 -9.43
N ASP A 150 14.09 5.59 -8.83
CA ASP A 150 15.45 5.62 -8.27
C ASP A 150 15.66 6.69 -7.18
N PHE A 151 14.62 6.96 -6.35
CA PHE A 151 14.84 7.64 -5.10
C PHE A 151 15.54 6.69 -4.12
N THR A 152 16.58 7.17 -3.45
CA THR A 152 17.26 6.42 -2.40
C THR A 152 16.38 6.34 -1.15
N ILE A 153 16.65 5.38 -0.27
CA ILE A 153 15.89 5.25 0.98
C ILE A 153 16.10 6.49 1.86
N GLU A 154 17.29 7.04 1.86
CA GLU A 154 17.65 8.26 2.58
C GLU A 154 16.83 9.46 2.08
N GLU A 155 16.72 9.65 0.75
CA GLU A 155 15.89 10.70 0.15
C GLU A 155 14.42 10.56 0.55
N ILE A 156 13.87 9.34 0.47
CA ILE A 156 12.47 9.07 0.85
C ILE A 156 12.27 9.31 2.35
N LYS A 157 13.19 8.86 3.20
CA LYS A 157 13.15 9.06 4.65
C LYS A 157 13.19 10.55 5.01
N GLU A 158 14.12 11.30 4.42
CA GLU A 158 14.24 12.75 4.64
C GLU A 158 12.95 13.46 4.25
N PHE A 159 12.39 13.14 3.07
CA PHE A 159 11.10 13.67 2.66
C PHE A 159 10.01 13.36 3.69
N ILE A 160 9.85 12.09 4.11
CA ILE A 160 8.82 11.69 5.08
C ILE A 160 8.98 12.45 6.39
N ILE A 161 10.20 12.59 6.91
CA ILE A 161 10.47 13.25 8.20
C ILE A 161 10.18 14.74 8.13
N THR A 162 10.57 15.41 7.05
CA THR A 162 10.51 16.86 6.93
C THR A 162 9.19 17.38 6.39
N PHE A 163 8.54 16.63 5.48
CA PHE A 163 7.31 17.07 4.84
C PHE A 163 6.14 17.17 5.82
N ASN A 164 5.42 18.29 5.78
CA ASN A 164 4.20 18.47 6.56
C ASN A 164 2.99 17.91 5.81
N PHE A 165 2.58 16.67 6.16
CA PHE A 165 1.46 15.99 5.53
C PHE A 165 0.10 16.66 5.73
N SER A 166 -0.06 17.55 6.74
CA SER A 166 -1.30 18.30 6.91
C SER A 166 -1.60 19.21 5.72
N LYS A 167 -0.58 19.60 4.94
CA LYS A 167 -0.74 20.37 3.70
C LYS A 167 -1.49 19.60 2.61
N LEU A 168 -1.53 18.27 2.68
CA LEU A 168 -2.30 17.44 1.75
C LEU A 168 -3.79 17.36 2.13
N ASN A 169 -4.14 17.79 3.35
CA ASN A 169 -5.54 17.85 3.76
C ASN A 169 -6.27 18.93 2.96
N GLU A 170 -7.46 18.59 2.54
CA GLU A 170 -8.44 19.54 2.04
C GLU A 170 -9.42 19.86 3.17
N GLU A 171 -10.06 21.03 3.12
CA GLU A 171 -11.13 21.32 4.07
C GLU A 171 -12.23 20.27 3.88
N PRO A 172 -12.73 19.65 4.99
CA PRO A 172 -13.78 18.67 4.88
C PRO A 172 -15.03 19.27 4.26
N ASP A 173 -15.41 18.81 3.07
CA ASP A 173 -16.62 19.22 2.40
C ASP A 173 -17.68 18.12 2.52
N CYS A 174 -18.67 18.34 3.38
CA CYS A 174 -19.79 17.42 3.57
C CYS A 174 -20.64 17.24 2.31
N VAL A 175 -20.68 18.24 1.42
CA VAL A 175 -21.36 18.13 0.14
C VAL A 175 -20.61 17.18 -0.77
N ASN A 176 -19.28 17.28 -0.85
CA ASN A 176 -18.46 16.33 -1.59
C ASN A 176 -18.61 14.91 -1.06
N LEU A 177 -18.75 14.71 0.24
CA LEU A 177 -18.98 13.39 0.81
C LEU A 177 -20.30 12.76 0.31
N LEU A 178 -21.37 13.54 0.24
CA LEU A 178 -22.70 13.06 -0.18
C LEU A 178 -22.81 12.92 -1.70
N GLU A 179 -22.23 13.85 -2.47
CA GLU A 179 -22.37 13.88 -3.93
C GLU A 179 -21.26 13.11 -4.64
N LYS A 180 -20.02 13.10 -4.09
CA LYS A 180 -18.83 12.51 -4.71
C LYS A 180 -18.26 11.32 -3.92
N PHE A 181 -18.93 10.90 -2.84
CA PHE A 181 -18.58 9.71 -2.04
C PHE A 181 -17.19 9.75 -1.38
N GLY A 182 -16.61 10.95 -1.20
CA GLY A 182 -15.30 11.12 -0.57
C GLY A 182 -15.08 12.55 -0.07
N ILE A 183 -14.34 12.71 1.02
CA ILE A 183 -14.06 14.01 1.65
C ILE A 183 -13.00 14.78 0.84
N ASN A 184 -12.02 14.05 0.25
CA ASN A 184 -10.85 14.63 -0.41
C ASN A 184 -10.81 14.19 -1.89
N ASN A 185 -10.65 15.12 -2.81
CA ASN A 185 -10.56 14.82 -4.25
C ASN A 185 -9.18 14.28 -4.67
N GLY A 186 -8.16 14.41 -3.81
CA GLY A 186 -6.80 13.91 -4.02
C GLY A 186 -5.95 14.75 -4.96
N ASP A 187 -6.35 15.97 -5.30
CA ASP A 187 -5.58 16.83 -6.21
C ASP A 187 -4.23 17.24 -5.63
N LYS A 188 -4.18 17.55 -4.33
CA LYS A 188 -2.92 17.90 -3.67
C LYS A 188 -1.92 16.75 -3.66
N ILE A 189 -2.39 15.53 -3.44
CA ILE A 189 -1.51 14.34 -3.48
C ILE A 189 -1.06 14.04 -4.91
N LYS A 190 -1.92 14.27 -5.91
CA LYS A 190 -1.55 14.18 -7.32
C LYS A 190 -0.44 15.19 -7.67
N LEU A 191 -0.55 16.44 -7.22
CA LEU A 191 0.50 17.45 -7.41
C LEU A 191 1.82 17.04 -6.78
N LEU A 192 1.81 16.37 -5.63
CA LEU A 192 3.02 15.83 -5.02
C LEU A 192 3.70 14.79 -5.93
N PHE A 193 2.95 13.86 -6.53
CA PHE A 193 3.52 12.88 -7.47
C PHE A 193 4.06 13.54 -8.75
N ILE A 194 3.40 14.58 -9.26
CA ILE A 194 3.92 15.40 -10.37
C ILE A 194 5.28 15.99 -9.99
N LYS A 195 5.44 16.51 -8.78
CA LYS A 195 6.73 17.06 -8.32
C LYS A 195 7.82 15.99 -8.25
N PHE A 196 7.54 14.79 -7.83
CA PHE A 196 8.53 13.69 -7.87
C PHE A 196 8.97 13.37 -9.31
N LEU A 197 8.03 13.38 -10.27
CA LEU A 197 8.38 13.20 -11.69
C LEU A 197 9.20 14.37 -12.25
N GLU A 198 8.83 15.60 -11.90
CA GLU A 198 9.61 16.79 -12.30
C GLU A 198 11.04 16.72 -11.78
N LEU A 199 11.23 16.30 -10.52
CA LEU A 199 12.56 16.17 -9.89
C LEU A 199 13.44 15.12 -10.59
N LYS A 200 12.91 13.96 -10.92
CA LYS A 200 13.71 12.85 -11.46
C LYS A 200 13.80 12.88 -12.99
N PHE A 201 12.74 13.28 -13.68
CA PHE A 201 12.67 13.17 -15.15
C PHE A 201 12.32 14.47 -15.86
N ASN A 202 12.06 15.55 -15.13
CA ASN A 202 11.62 16.84 -15.67
C ASN A 202 10.35 16.73 -16.54
N VAL A 203 9.41 15.87 -16.14
CA VAL A 203 8.09 15.69 -16.77
C VAL A 203 6.97 15.79 -15.74
N LYS A 204 5.77 16.17 -16.17
CA LYS A 204 4.61 16.31 -15.27
C LYS A 204 3.75 15.06 -15.21
N ASP A 205 3.87 14.17 -16.18
CA ASP A 205 3.19 12.89 -16.22
C ASP A 205 4.05 11.90 -17.01
N ILE A 206 3.80 10.60 -16.81
CA ILE A 206 4.50 9.52 -17.48
C ILE A 206 3.59 8.28 -17.57
N THR A 207 3.57 7.62 -18.72
CA THR A 207 2.89 6.33 -18.90
C THR A 207 3.73 5.17 -18.34
N PHE A 208 3.11 4.02 -18.08
CA PHE A 208 3.84 2.82 -17.66
C PHE A 208 4.92 2.43 -18.67
N LYS A 209 4.63 2.54 -19.96
CA LYS A 209 5.57 2.25 -21.05
C LYS A 209 6.77 3.20 -21.04
N GLU A 210 6.52 4.50 -20.90
CA GLU A 210 7.59 5.49 -20.83
C GLU A 210 8.43 5.33 -19.58
N LEU A 211 7.80 5.06 -18.41
CA LEU A 211 8.50 4.78 -17.16
C LEU A 211 9.40 3.57 -17.31
N PHE A 212 8.88 2.44 -17.83
CA PHE A 212 9.67 1.23 -18.05
C PHE A 212 10.85 1.49 -19.01
N ASN A 213 10.63 2.25 -20.09
CA ASN A 213 11.72 2.60 -21.03
C ASN A 213 12.84 3.41 -20.36
N LYS A 214 12.51 4.23 -19.35
CA LYS A 214 13.52 5.04 -18.62
C LYS A 214 14.24 4.24 -17.53
N THR A 215 13.52 3.40 -16.78
CA THR A 215 14.05 2.75 -15.58
C THR A 215 14.45 1.30 -15.79
N GLN A 216 13.94 0.64 -16.84
CA GLN A 216 14.05 -0.80 -17.10
C GLN A 216 13.50 -1.67 -15.93
N LYS A 217 12.65 -1.09 -15.08
CA LYS A 217 12.06 -1.72 -13.91
C LYS A 217 10.54 -1.75 -14.06
N LYS A 218 9.92 -2.91 -13.82
CA LYS A 218 8.46 -3.02 -13.85
C LYS A 218 7.85 -2.41 -12.60
N LEU A 219 6.79 -1.64 -12.78
CA LEU A 219 5.93 -1.15 -11.70
C LEU A 219 4.54 -1.76 -11.89
N LEU A 220 4.04 -2.44 -10.84
CA LEU A 220 2.72 -3.07 -10.79
C LEU A 220 1.89 -2.43 -9.68
N ILE A 221 0.72 -1.93 -10.01
CA ILE A 221 -0.19 -1.23 -9.08
C ILE A 221 -1.57 -1.88 -9.16
N ILE A 222 -2.21 -2.06 -7.99
CA ILE A 222 -3.54 -2.65 -7.90
C ILE A 222 -4.59 -1.58 -7.63
N GLY A 223 -5.70 -1.67 -8.35
CA GLY A 223 -6.94 -0.94 -8.09
C GLY A 223 -8.13 -1.86 -7.98
N THR A 224 -9.20 -1.39 -7.35
CA THR A 224 -10.50 -2.08 -7.34
C THR A 224 -11.43 -1.43 -8.35
N ASN A 225 -11.82 -2.17 -9.37
CA ASN A 225 -12.82 -1.74 -10.35
C ASN A 225 -14.22 -2.08 -9.84
N LEU A 226 -14.96 -1.08 -9.35
CA LEU A 226 -16.32 -1.27 -8.82
C LEU A 226 -17.32 -1.62 -9.91
N THR A 227 -17.16 -1.05 -11.12
CA THR A 227 -18.05 -1.32 -12.25
C THR A 227 -18.00 -2.77 -12.70
N LYS A 228 -16.81 -3.38 -12.66
CA LYS A 228 -16.58 -4.78 -13.04
C LYS A 228 -16.55 -5.73 -11.85
N SER A 229 -16.61 -5.22 -10.60
CA SER A 229 -16.55 -5.99 -9.36
C SER A 229 -15.31 -6.90 -9.27
N GLN A 230 -14.14 -6.39 -9.63
CA GLN A 230 -12.89 -7.16 -9.67
C GLN A 230 -11.66 -6.29 -9.37
N GLU A 231 -10.54 -6.97 -9.06
CA GLU A 231 -9.24 -6.31 -9.07
C GLU A 231 -8.83 -5.94 -10.50
N GLU A 232 -8.04 -4.89 -10.62
CA GLU A 232 -7.42 -4.50 -11.87
C GLU A 232 -5.95 -4.17 -11.65
N LEU A 233 -5.09 -4.84 -12.41
CA LEU A 233 -3.65 -4.67 -12.39
C LEU A 233 -3.23 -3.63 -13.44
N PHE A 234 -2.55 -2.59 -13.00
CA PHE A 234 -1.96 -1.56 -13.86
C PHE A 234 -0.46 -1.75 -13.96
N SER A 235 0.05 -1.90 -15.17
CA SER A 235 1.47 -2.12 -15.43
C SER A 235 1.81 -1.87 -16.90
N VAL A 236 3.09 -1.94 -17.23
CA VAL A 236 3.53 -1.89 -18.64
C VAL A 236 2.95 -3.05 -19.48
N ASP A 237 2.66 -4.18 -18.86
CA ASP A 237 2.14 -5.37 -19.56
C ASP A 237 0.62 -5.31 -19.79
N THR A 238 -0.14 -4.62 -18.91
CA THR A 238 -1.61 -4.60 -18.93
C THR A 238 -2.20 -3.28 -19.43
N THR A 239 -1.57 -2.16 -19.05
CA THR A 239 -2.04 -0.80 -19.33
C THR A 239 -0.87 0.12 -19.72
N PRO A 240 -0.11 -0.20 -20.80
CA PRO A 240 1.15 0.49 -21.14
C PRO A 240 1.00 2.00 -21.33
N ASP A 241 -0.13 2.45 -21.86
CA ASP A 241 -0.37 3.85 -22.19
C ASP A 241 -1.11 4.64 -21.08
N MET A 242 -1.38 3.98 -19.94
CA MET A 242 -2.01 4.62 -18.76
C MET A 242 -0.98 5.48 -18.01
N SER A 243 -1.42 6.66 -17.55
CA SER A 243 -0.65 7.49 -16.60
C SER A 243 -0.38 6.74 -15.30
N VAL A 244 0.88 6.71 -14.89
CA VAL A 244 1.30 6.10 -13.61
C VAL A 244 0.69 6.87 -12.44
N ILE A 245 0.62 8.21 -12.51
CA ILE A 245 -0.03 9.02 -11.47
C ILE A 245 -1.51 8.66 -11.34
N MET A 246 -2.20 8.42 -12.46
CA MET A 246 -3.60 7.99 -12.45
C MET A 246 -3.76 6.63 -11.76
N ALA A 247 -2.91 5.66 -12.06
CA ALA A 247 -2.94 4.35 -11.42
C ALA A 247 -2.70 4.43 -9.91
N ILE A 248 -1.72 5.25 -9.47
CA ILE A 248 -1.48 5.49 -8.04
C ILE A 248 -2.71 6.17 -7.42
N ARG A 249 -3.29 7.20 -8.07
CA ARG A 249 -4.48 7.89 -7.57
C ARG A 249 -5.66 6.93 -7.38
N ILE A 250 -5.85 5.98 -8.28
CA ILE A 250 -6.83 4.89 -8.13
C ILE A 250 -6.46 4.05 -6.91
N SER A 251 -5.22 3.57 -6.83
CA SER A 251 -4.78 2.62 -5.80
C SER A 251 -4.88 3.15 -4.38
N ILE A 252 -4.82 4.50 -4.18
CA ILE A 252 -4.93 5.17 -2.88
C ILE A 252 -6.33 5.73 -2.60
N SER A 253 -7.33 5.44 -3.45
CA SER A 253 -8.69 5.98 -3.31
C SER A 253 -9.49 5.24 -2.23
N ILE A 254 -9.06 5.36 -0.97
CA ILE A 254 -9.74 4.76 0.18
C ILE A 254 -11.16 5.33 0.26
N PRO A 255 -12.21 4.48 0.21
CA PRO A 255 -13.59 4.93 0.27
C PRO A 255 -13.85 5.89 1.44
N ILE A 256 -14.65 6.91 1.22
CA ILE A 256 -14.99 8.01 2.15
C ILE A 256 -13.85 9.01 2.36
N ILE A 257 -12.59 8.57 2.42
CA ILE A 257 -11.45 9.48 2.55
C ILE A 257 -11.20 10.20 1.24
N PHE A 258 -11.12 9.44 0.15
CA PHE A 258 -10.95 9.99 -1.19
C PHE A 258 -12.17 9.71 -2.07
N THR A 259 -12.46 10.66 -2.97
CA THR A 259 -13.46 10.43 -4.02
C THR A 259 -13.03 9.26 -4.90
N PRO A 260 -13.97 8.39 -5.34
CA PRO A 260 -13.70 7.39 -6.36
C PRO A 260 -13.15 8.03 -7.64
N VAL A 261 -12.36 7.28 -8.37
CA VAL A 261 -11.79 7.73 -9.65
C VAL A 261 -12.60 7.14 -10.81
N VAL A 262 -13.05 8.00 -11.72
CA VAL A 262 -13.66 7.56 -12.98
C VAL A 262 -12.58 7.53 -14.06
N TYR A 263 -12.34 6.35 -14.64
CA TYR A 263 -11.38 6.16 -15.71
C TYR A 263 -11.89 5.13 -16.72
N ASN A 264 -11.85 5.46 -18.01
CA ASN A 264 -12.33 4.60 -19.10
C ASN A 264 -13.72 3.97 -18.86
N ASN A 265 -14.70 4.80 -18.48
CA ASN A 265 -16.10 4.40 -18.18
C ASN A 265 -16.23 3.38 -17.01
N SER A 266 -15.26 3.29 -16.18
CA SER A 266 -15.29 2.47 -14.94
C SER A 266 -15.00 3.32 -13.72
N VAL A 267 -15.60 2.95 -12.59
CA VAL A 267 -15.41 3.58 -11.29
C VAL A 267 -14.43 2.76 -10.48
N TYR A 268 -13.44 3.41 -9.90
CA TYR A 268 -12.37 2.75 -9.16
C TYR A 268 -12.24 3.29 -7.75
N VAL A 269 -11.80 2.42 -6.86
CA VAL A 269 -11.39 2.74 -5.48
C VAL A 269 -10.09 2.02 -5.13
N ASP A 270 -9.62 2.20 -3.89
CA ASP A 270 -8.38 1.61 -3.37
C ASP A 270 -8.30 0.09 -3.63
N GLY A 271 -7.13 -0.35 -4.05
CA GLY A 271 -6.88 -1.75 -4.37
C GLY A 271 -6.97 -2.70 -3.16
N ALA A 272 -6.85 -2.16 -1.95
CA ALA A 272 -6.89 -2.95 -0.72
C ALA A 272 -8.23 -3.66 -0.46
N LEU A 273 -9.32 -3.23 -1.14
CA LEU A 273 -10.62 -3.90 -1.02
C LEU A 273 -10.61 -5.32 -1.59
N VAL A 274 -9.79 -5.58 -2.59
CA VAL A 274 -9.77 -6.87 -3.32
C VAL A 274 -8.42 -7.57 -3.26
N ASN A 275 -7.31 -6.83 -3.20
CA ASN A 275 -5.96 -7.38 -3.10
C ASN A 275 -5.02 -6.39 -2.39
N ASN A 276 -5.04 -6.43 -1.07
CA ASN A 276 -4.22 -5.53 -0.25
C ASN A 276 -2.72 -5.84 -0.30
N PHE A 277 -2.36 -7.11 -0.56
CA PHE A 277 -0.97 -7.56 -0.65
C PHE A 277 -0.78 -8.39 -1.92
N PRO A 278 -0.41 -7.76 -3.04
CA PRO A 278 -0.45 -8.36 -4.37
C PRO A 278 0.74 -9.30 -4.65
N ILE A 279 1.09 -10.12 -3.66
CA ILE A 279 2.20 -11.08 -3.72
C ILE A 279 2.00 -12.14 -4.81
N ASN A 280 0.75 -12.45 -5.13
CA ASN A 280 0.36 -13.40 -6.18
C ASN A 280 0.83 -13.00 -7.59
N TYR A 281 1.22 -11.74 -7.80
CA TYR A 281 1.82 -11.27 -9.06
C TYR A 281 3.35 -11.32 -9.08
N CYS A 282 3.97 -11.78 -8.00
CA CYS A 282 5.40 -11.77 -7.82
C CYS A 282 6.05 -13.14 -8.05
N PRO A 283 7.29 -13.22 -8.54
CA PRO A 283 8.02 -14.49 -8.64
C PRO A 283 8.37 -15.04 -7.25
N ILE A 284 7.91 -16.27 -6.92
CA ILE A 284 7.96 -16.86 -5.58
C ILE A 284 9.37 -16.81 -4.97
N ASN A 285 10.38 -17.28 -5.70
CA ASN A 285 11.74 -17.47 -5.16
C ASN A 285 12.64 -16.22 -5.27
N ARG A 286 12.13 -15.09 -5.80
CA ARG A 286 12.90 -13.88 -6.08
C ARG A 286 12.28 -12.63 -5.46
N THR A 287 11.33 -12.81 -4.55
CA THR A 287 10.53 -11.72 -3.97
C THR A 287 10.78 -11.57 -2.48
N PHE A 288 11.03 -10.35 -2.04
CA PHE A 288 10.79 -9.94 -0.67
C PHE A 288 9.41 -9.27 -0.58
N GLY A 289 8.53 -9.89 0.20
CA GLY A 289 7.19 -9.35 0.47
C GLY A 289 7.16 -8.65 1.84
N ILE A 290 6.56 -7.47 1.91
CA ILE A 290 6.45 -6.68 3.14
C ILE A 290 5.01 -6.26 3.31
N TYR A 291 4.35 -6.74 4.37
CA TYR A 291 2.97 -6.39 4.60
C TYR A 291 2.69 -5.93 6.03
N ILE A 292 1.70 -5.03 6.14
CA ILE A 292 1.25 -4.49 7.42
C ILE A 292 0.00 -5.24 7.85
N LYS A 293 0.07 -5.89 9.02
CA LYS A 293 -1.09 -6.49 9.67
C LYS A 293 -1.63 -5.54 10.74
N ASN A 294 -2.93 -5.27 10.67
CA ASN A 294 -3.60 -4.46 11.66
C ASN A 294 -3.91 -5.30 12.91
N CYS A 295 -3.53 -4.80 14.10
CA CYS A 295 -3.99 -5.37 15.36
C CYS A 295 -5.26 -4.63 15.81
N ASN A 296 -6.40 -5.29 15.74
CA ASN A 296 -7.70 -4.70 16.10
C ASN A 296 -7.98 -4.69 17.62
N ASN A 297 -6.95 -4.83 18.45
CA ASN A 297 -7.11 -4.84 19.89
C ASN A 297 -7.47 -3.45 20.41
N ASN A 298 -8.71 -3.29 20.94
CA ASN A 298 -9.21 -2.07 21.59
C ASN A 298 -9.50 -0.87 20.67
N LEU A 299 -9.98 -1.09 19.44
CA LEU A 299 -10.49 0.00 18.60
C LEU A 299 -11.85 0.47 19.11
N GLU A 300 -11.94 1.75 19.48
CA GLU A 300 -13.22 2.42 19.72
C GLU A 300 -13.79 2.93 18.40
N ILE A 301 -15.03 2.52 18.10
CA ILE A 301 -15.79 3.06 16.97
C ILE A 301 -16.46 4.35 17.46
N ASN A 302 -15.86 5.49 17.16
CA ASN A 302 -16.34 6.79 17.61
C ASN A 302 -16.80 7.70 16.45
N SER A 303 -16.70 7.24 15.21
CA SER A 303 -17.13 7.96 14.01
C SER A 303 -17.49 7.00 12.87
N MET A 304 -18.29 7.47 11.91
CA MET A 304 -18.60 6.71 10.70
C MET A 304 -17.32 6.37 9.92
N GLN A 305 -16.37 7.30 9.88
CA GLN A 305 -15.08 7.08 9.23
C GLN A 305 -14.29 5.94 9.89
N SER A 306 -14.18 5.94 11.24
CA SER A 306 -13.48 4.86 11.97
C SER A 306 -14.18 3.51 11.77
N PHE A 307 -15.52 3.47 11.77
CA PHE A 307 -16.30 2.27 11.51
C PHE A 307 -15.97 1.66 10.14
N ILE A 308 -16.04 2.46 9.07
CA ILE A 308 -15.81 1.99 7.72
C ILE A 308 -14.36 1.56 7.52
N LEU A 309 -13.38 2.34 8.00
CA LEU A 309 -11.97 1.97 7.92
C LEU A 309 -11.69 0.65 8.66
N MET A 310 -12.36 0.40 9.79
CA MET A 310 -12.25 -0.88 10.48
C MET A 310 -12.78 -2.04 9.63
N CYS A 311 -13.95 -1.89 9.01
CA CYS A 311 -14.50 -2.89 8.10
C CYS A 311 -13.54 -3.17 6.93
N LEU A 312 -12.98 -2.11 6.31
CA LEU A 312 -12.02 -2.24 5.22
C LEU A 312 -10.73 -2.93 5.66
N ASN A 313 -10.19 -2.59 6.84
CA ASN A 313 -8.98 -3.21 7.37
C ASN A 313 -9.19 -4.71 7.65
N ILE A 314 -10.32 -5.11 8.24
CA ILE A 314 -10.64 -6.52 8.47
C ILE A 314 -10.72 -7.29 7.15
N THR A 315 -11.39 -6.70 6.15
CA THR A 315 -11.50 -7.30 4.81
C THR A 315 -10.12 -7.45 4.17
N ALA A 316 -9.29 -6.40 4.19
CA ALA A 316 -7.95 -6.40 3.64
C ALA A 316 -7.04 -7.43 4.32
N ASP A 317 -7.08 -7.54 5.65
CA ASP A 317 -6.30 -8.53 6.40
C ASP A 317 -6.75 -9.97 6.07
N THR A 318 -8.08 -10.21 5.99
CA THR A 318 -8.64 -11.53 5.65
C THR A 318 -8.24 -11.97 4.25
N ILE A 319 -8.30 -11.06 3.28
CA ILE A 319 -7.90 -11.32 1.90
C ILE A 319 -6.39 -11.56 1.83
N THR A 320 -5.59 -10.76 2.52
CA THR A 320 -4.13 -10.92 2.57
C THR A 320 -3.76 -12.31 3.08
N GLU A 321 -4.35 -12.76 4.19
CA GLU A 321 -4.08 -14.10 4.75
C GLU A 321 -4.51 -15.23 3.80
N LYS A 322 -5.55 -15.02 3.01
CA LYS A 322 -6.01 -15.99 2.01
C LYS A 322 -5.03 -16.13 0.83
N TYR A 323 -4.37 -15.03 0.41
CA TYR A 323 -3.40 -15.05 -0.69
C TYR A 323 -1.97 -15.37 -0.25
N LEU A 324 -1.69 -15.39 1.06
CA LEU A 324 -0.39 -15.83 1.57
C LEU A 324 -0.19 -17.32 1.25
N ASN A 325 0.66 -17.57 0.24
CA ASN A 325 1.10 -18.90 -0.10
C ASN A 325 2.40 -19.21 0.69
N PRO A 326 2.48 -20.36 1.42
CA PRO A 326 3.69 -20.78 2.16
C PRO A 326 4.96 -20.92 1.31
N GLU A 327 4.82 -20.97 0.00
CA GLU A 327 5.97 -20.99 -0.92
C GLU A 327 6.75 -19.67 -0.93
N TYR A 328 6.11 -18.52 -0.57
CA TYR A 328 6.80 -17.25 -0.37
C TYR A 328 7.50 -17.25 0.99
N LYS A 329 8.81 -17.50 0.99
CA LYS A 329 9.58 -17.62 2.24
C LYS A 329 10.06 -16.28 2.79
N ASN A 330 10.29 -15.29 1.93
CA ASN A 330 10.82 -13.98 2.32
C ASN A 330 9.66 -12.98 2.54
N ILE A 331 8.87 -13.19 3.59
CA ILE A 331 7.73 -12.33 3.94
C ILE A 331 7.96 -11.69 5.31
N ILE A 332 8.11 -10.38 5.33
CA ILE A 332 8.18 -9.60 6.56
C ILE A 332 6.81 -9.07 6.91
N LYS A 333 6.34 -9.42 8.09
CA LYS A 333 5.08 -8.97 8.65
C LYS A 333 5.34 -7.86 9.66
N ILE A 334 4.81 -6.68 9.37
CA ILE A 334 4.82 -5.54 10.29
C ILE A 334 3.54 -5.60 11.13
N ILE A 335 3.67 -5.80 12.43
CA ILE A 335 2.53 -5.83 13.35
C ILE A 335 2.46 -4.48 14.02
N ASN A 336 1.47 -3.67 13.65
CA ASN A 336 1.26 -2.39 14.31
C ASN A 336 0.37 -2.58 15.56
N PRO A 337 0.92 -2.36 16.77
CA PRO A 337 0.19 -2.53 18.02
C PRO A 337 -0.83 -1.42 18.29
N LYS A 338 -0.72 -0.28 17.58
CA LYS A 338 -1.59 0.87 17.80
C LYS A 338 -2.58 1.02 16.65
N PRO A 339 -3.88 0.87 16.91
CA PRO A 339 -4.92 1.13 15.94
C PRO A 339 -5.19 2.65 15.85
N GLU A 340 -4.30 3.41 15.24
CA GLU A 340 -4.55 4.84 15.02
C GLU A 340 -5.22 5.05 13.66
N LEU A 341 -6.55 5.20 13.69
CA LEU A 341 -7.40 5.49 12.55
C LEU A 341 -7.44 6.98 12.20
N GLN A 342 -6.79 7.87 12.97
CA GLN A 342 -7.18 9.28 13.02
C GLN A 342 -6.13 10.29 12.56
N GLN A 343 -4.93 9.93 12.06
CA GLN A 343 -3.93 11.00 11.99
C GLN A 343 -3.42 11.28 10.58
N PHE A 344 -4.09 12.23 9.93
CA PHE A 344 -3.42 13.09 8.95
C PHE A 344 -2.43 14.09 9.63
N GLU A 345 -2.48 14.26 10.94
CA GLU A 345 -1.46 14.95 11.73
C GLU A 345 -0.34 13.98 12.14
N LEU A 346 0.55 13.75 11.18
CA LEU A 346 1.74 12.93 11.40
C LEU A 346 2.79 13.75 12.16
N THR A 347 2.80 13.62 13.50
CA THR A 347 3.88 14.23 14.30
C THR A 347 5.23 13.60 13.97
N LEU A 348 6.32 14.33 14.19
CA LEU A 348 7.66 13.83 13.96
C LEU A 348 7.95 12.56 14.76
N GLU A 349 7.51 12.51 16.02
CA GLU A 349 7.66 11.36 16.92
C GLU A 349 6.93 10.14 16.34
N TYR A 350 5.72 10.32 15.82
CA TYR A 350 4.95 9.23 15.25
C TYR A 350 5.59 8.70 13.95
N LYS A 351 6.07 9.58 13.07
CA LYS A 351 6.83 9.16 11.88
C LYS A 351 8.06 8.33 12.26
N LYS A 352 8.84 8.78 13.26
CA LYS A 352 10.00 8.04 13.76
C LYS A 352 9.62 6.70 14.37
N SER A 353 8.52 6.64 15.15
CA SER A 353 8.06 5.37 15.73
C SER A 353 7.62 4.36 14.68
N LEU A 354 7.05 4.80 13.55
CA LEU A 354 6.72 3.92 12.43
C LEU A 354 7.97 3.37 11.74
N ILE A 355 8.99 4.20 11.53
CA ILE A 355 10.27 3.73 10.97
C ILE A 355 10.91 2.70 11.92
N GLU A 356 10.93 2.98 13.22
CA GLU A 356 11.45 2.06 14.24
C GLU A 356 10.69 0.73 14.26
N LEU A 357 9.37 0.77 14.08
CA LEU A 357 8.55 -0.43 13.93
C LEU A 357 9.01 -1.31 12.76
N GLY A 358 9.42 -0.69 11.67
CA GLY A 358 10.03 -1.38 10.52
C GLY A 358 11.33 -2.08 10.90
N TYR A 359 12.22 -1.42 11.64
CA TYR A 359 13.47 -2.02 12.13
C TYR A 359 13.21 -3.24 13.01
N ILE A 360 12.32 -3.09 13.99
CA ILE A 360 11.95 -4.17 14.92
C ILE A 360 11.35 -5.36 14.13
N SER A 361 10.55 -5.11 13.10
CA SER A 361 9.92 -6.17 12.31
C SER A 361 10.95 -7.01 11.56
N VAL A 362 12.04 -6.40 11.07
CA VAL A 362 13.14 -7.11 10.41
C VAL A 362 13.96 -7.90 11.42
N ALA A 363 14.30 -7.30 12.57
CA ALA A 363 15.02 -7.99 13.63
C ALA A 363 14.27 -9.25 14.08
N ASN A 364 12.97 -9.11 14.37
CA ASN A 364 12.12 -10.24 14.74
C ASN A 364 12.04 -11.32 13.64
N TYR A 365 12.04 -10.92 12.38
CA TYR A 365 12.01 -11.87 11.25
C TYR A 365 13.27 -12.73 11.22
N PHE A 366 14.46 -12.16 11.41
CA PHE A 366 15.73 -12.89 11.37
C PHE A 366 16.10 -13.55 12.69
N GLU A 367 15.57 -13.11 13.85
CA GLU A 367 15.78 -13.77 15.15
C GLU A 367 14.91 -15.03 15.31
N LEU A 368 13.82 -15.15 14.54
CA LEU A 368 12.95 -16.33 14.57
C LEU A 368 13.44 -17.46 13.65
N PHE A 369 14.49 -17.22 12.89
CA PHE A 369 15.20 -18.18 12.04
C PHE A 369 16.66 -18.29 12.48
#